data_97245c27a254ce7f206a77de740bb2c7
#
_entry.id   97245c27a254ce7f206a77de740bb2c7
#
_cell.length_a   1.000
_cell.length_b   1.000
_cell.length_c   1.000
_cell.angle_alpha   90.00
_cell.angle_beta   90.00
_cell.angle_gamma   90.00
#
_symmetry.space_group_name_H-M   'P 1'
#
loop_
_entity.id
_entity.type
_entity.pdbx_description
1 polymer ?
#
loop_
_entity_poly.entity_id
_entity_poly.type
_entity_poly.pdbx_seq_one_letter_code
_entity_poly.pdbx_strand_id
1 'polypeptide(L)'
;MAVNFIKYFKKIFKTLTKLPKLFIKLPTLHKLLILLIVAFVISSYAFNKKEGFEQASKFIVKKGNDVYDDFYCSIYDDLVFDDTKNNYEVVHLKRTGGINEKSTVLDIGCGRGHHVGHYNKTGVKAEGLDISPSMIKLAKQEYPGSSFKVGDALDSSCFQYDYASHIICLYFTIYSIEDKVKFFRNCFDWLKPGGKLIIHLVNRDKFDPILNSANPLTLVNAQKYAKERLTKSVVKFKDFLYKATFVPDNENDKAHFYESFKDDATKNTRKNEHILYMESQKDILTKAKSVGFIMDSKIDMVGCQYEYQYLYFLQKPE
;
A
#
# COMPACT_ATOMS: atom_id res chain seq x y z
N MET A 1 -10.92 -41.28 -33.35
CA MET A 1 -10.63 -40.81 -31.98
C MET A 1 -11.78 -40.95 -30.99
N ALA A 2 -13.04 -40.74 -31.38
CA ALA A 2 -14.21 -40.83 -30.47
C ALA A 2 -14.47 -42.22 -29.82
N VAL A 3 -14.17 -43.31 -30.51
CA VAL A 3 -14.45 -44.68 -29.99
C VAL A 3 -13.53 -45.08 -28.81
N ASN A 4 -12.29 -44.58 -28.78
CA ASN A 4 -11.36 -44.81 -27.68
C ASN A 4 -11.73 -44.00 -26.41
N PHE A 5 -12.34 -42.84 -26.56
CA PHE A 5 -12.74 -41.97 -25.45
C PHE A 5 -13.94 -42.61 -24.67
N ILE A 6 -14.91 -43.13 -25.40
CA ILE A 6 -16.10 -43.81 -24.81
C ILE A 6 -15.69 -45.07 -24.05
N LYS A 7 -14.70 -45.82 -24.57
CA LYS A 7 -14.21 -47.06 -23.92
C LYS A 7 -13.45 -46.75 -22.63
N TYR A 8 -12.68 -45.61 -22.61
CA TYR A 8 -11.96 -45.13 -21.44
C TYR A 8 -12.93 -44.60 -20.36
N PHE A 9 -13.96 -43.87 -20.77
CA PHE A 9 -14.99 -43.36 -19.86
C PHE A 9 -15.82 -44.48 -19.20
N LYS A 10 -16.20 -45.51 -19.98
CA LYS A 10 -16.89 -46.72 -19.44
C LYS A 10 -16.01 -47.47 -18.43
N LYS A 11 -14.69 -47.53 -18.64
CA LYS A 11 -13.75 -48.20 -17.73
C LYS A 11 -13.61 -47.41 -16.42
N ILE A 12 -13.53 -46.10 -16.49
CA ILE A 12 -13.49 -45.22 -15.30
C ILE A 12 -14.80 -45.33 -14.51
N PHE A 13 -15.94 -45.27 -15.18
CA PHE A 13 -17.25 -45.36 -14.54
C PHE A 13 -17.44 -46.70 -13.82
N LYS A 14 -16.99 -47.82 -14.43
CA LYS A 14 -17.03 -49.17 -13.83
C LYS A 14 -16.09 -49.30 -12.62
N THR A 15 -15.03 -48.55 -12.58
CA THR A 15 -14.11 -48.48 -11.43
C THR A 15 -14.70 -47.65 -10.30
N LEU A 16 -15.30 -46.51 -10.62
CA LEU A 16 -15.95 -45.61 -9.66
C LEU A 16 -17.13 -46.29 -8.93
N THR A 17 -17.91 -47.13 -9.61
CA THR A 17 -19.03 -47.89 -8.99
C THR A 17 -18.57 -48.99 -8.02
N LYS A 18 -17.29 -49.41 -8.07
CA LYS A 18 -16.71 -50.36 -7.13
C LYS A 18 -16.07 -49.71 -5.89
N LEU A 19 -15.77 -48.42 -5.93
CA LEU A 19 -15.12 -47.70 -4.84
C LEU A 19 -15.88 -47.76 -3.50
N PRO A 20 -17.23 -47.61 -3.45
CA PRO A 20 -17.95 -47.72 -2.19
C PRO A 20 -17.84 -49.11 -1.55
N LYS A 21 -17.85 -50.16 -2.36
CA LYS A 21 -17.74 -51.56 -1.87
C LYS A 21 -16.32 -51.87 -1.35
N LEU A 22 -15.30 -51.31 -1.95
CA LEU A 22 -13.90 -51.39 -1.50
C LEU A 22 -13.70 -50.60 -0.21
N PHE A 23 -14.25 -49.39 -0.12
CA PHE A 23 -14.18 -48.53 1.06
C PHE A 23 -14.80 -49.23 2.29
N ILE A 24 -15.98 -49.89 2.12
CA ILE A 24 -16.65 -50.60 3.21
C ILE A 24 -15.79 -51.74 3.79
N LYS A 25 -14.97 -52.39 2.98
CA LYS A 25 -14.09 -53.50 3.36
C LYS A 25 -12.78 -53.08 4.01
N LEU A 26 -12.42 -51.79 4.00
CA LEU A 26 -11.19 -51.26 4.60
C LEU A 26 -11.26 -51.31 6.14
N PRO A 27 -10.11 -51.49 6.82
CA PRO A 27 -10.02 -51.30 8.27
C PRO A 27 -10.42 -49.85 8.66
N THR A 28 -10.96 -49.71 9.86
CA THR A 28 -11.48 -48.43 10.36
C THR A 28 -10.48 -47.26 10.27
N LEU A 29 -9.21 -47.55 10.56
CA LEU A 29 -8.13 -46.58 10.47
C LEU A 29 -7.93 -46.02 9.04
N HIS A 30 -7.99 -46.92 8.03
CA HIS A 30 -7.85 -46.51 6.63
C HIS A 30 -9.05 -45.71 6.12
N LYS A 31 -10.26 -46.00 6.61
CA LYS A 31 -11.47 -45.23 6.32
C LYS A 31 -11.35 -43.81 6.86
N LEU A 32 -10.89 -43.68 8.11
CA LEU A 32 -10.65 -42.37 8.73
C LEU A 32 -9.59 -41.58 7.98
N LEU A 33 -8.49 -42.18 7.56
CA LEU A 33 -7.44 -41.53 6.79
C LEU A 33 -7.96 -41.03 5.43
N ILE A 34 -8.74 -41.84 4.72
CA ILE A 34 -9.34 -41.43 3.44
C ILE A 34 -10.32 -40.28 3.64
N LEU A 35 -11.14 -40.29 4.69
CA LEU A 35 -12.07 -39.20 5.01
C LEU A 35 -11.35 -37.93 5.35
N LEU A 36 -10.23 -38.00 6.10
CA LEU A 36 -9.38 -36.84 6.39
C LEU A 36 -8.73 -36.26 5.13
N ILE A 37 -8.23 -37.12 4.23
CA ILE A 37 -7.68 -36.67 2.95
C ILE A 37 -8.75 -35.99 2.09
N VAL A 38 -9.94 -36.57 2.01
CA VAL A 38 -11.08 -36.00 1.26
C VAL A 38 -11.51 -34.67 1.88
N ALA A 39 -11.64 -34.61 3.22
CA ALA A 39 -11.96 -33.39 3.93
C ALA A 39 -10.90 -32.30 3.71
N PHE A 40 -9.61 -32.68 3.75
CA PHE A 40 -8.49 -31.77 3.45
C PHE A 40 -8.54 -31.27 2.01
N VAL A 41 -8.80 -32.16 1.03
CA VAL A 41 -8.92 -31.76 -0.39
C VAL A 41 -10.14 -30.84 -0.59
N ILE A 42 -11.30 -31.16 0.02
CA ILE A 42 -12.50 -30.31 -0.06
C ILE A 42 -12.22 -28.96 0.62
N SER A 43 -11.62 -28.96 1.80
CA SER A 43 -11.23 -27.75 2.51
C SER A 43 -10.26 -26.92 1.67
N SER A 44 -9.18 -27.54 1.13
CA SER A 44 -8.23 -26.87 0.25
C SER A 44 -8.90 -26.30 -1.02
N TYR A 45 -9.90 -27.01 -1.56
CA TYR A 45 -10.66 -26.53 -2.72
C TYR A 45 -11.62 -25.39 -2.35
N ALA A 46 -12.23 -25.44 -1.18
CA ALA A 46 -13.11 -24.40 -0.66
C ALA A 46 -12.32 -23.13 -0.27
N PHE A 47 -11.14 -23.31 0.36
CA PHE A 47 -10.22 -22.20 0.67
C PHE A 47 -9.46 -21.66 -0.57
N ASN A 48 -9.30 -22.47 -1.62
CA ASN A 48 -8.72 -22.04 -2.90
C ASN A 48 -9.76 -21.59 -3.92
N LYS A 49 -11.00 -21.30 -3.50
CA LYS A 49 -11.94 -20.61 -4.38
C LYS A 49 -11.32 -19.27 -4.72
N LYS A 50 -10.77 -19.15 -5.94
CA LYS A 50 -10.25 -17.90 -6.46
C LYS A 50 -11.41 -16.92 -6.53
N GLU A 51 -11.49 -16.04 -5.55
CA GLU A 51 -12.33 -14.86 -5.65
C GLU A 51 -11.65 -13.96 -6.67
N GLY A 52 -12.13 -14.00 -7.89
CA GLY A 52 -11.77 -12.99 -8.90
C GLY A 52 -12.30 -11.63 -8.45
N PHE A 53 -11.92 -10.56 -9.15
CA PHE A 53 -12.48 -9.25 -8.83
C PHE A 53 -14.00 -9.31 -8.90
N GLU A 54 -14.68 -9.10 -7.78
CA GLU A 54 -16.11 -8.81 -7.78
C GLU A 54 -16.32 -7.42 -8.36
N GLN A 55 -16.66 -7.36 -9.64
CA GLN A 55 -16.99 -6.11 -10.30
C GLN A 55 -18.20 -6.29 -11.21
N ALA A 56 -19.04 -5.25 -11.25
CA ALA A 56 -20.30 -5.25 -12.00
C ALA A 56 -20.13 -5.36 -13.52
N SER A 57 -18.94 -5.05 -14.05
CA SER A 57 -18.64 -5.08 -15.47
C SER A 57 -17.27 -5.71 -15.75
N LYS A 58 -17.08 -6.23 -16.98
CA LYS A 58 -15.78 -6.78 -17.42
C LYS A 58 -14.65 -5.76 -17.45
N PHE A 59 -14.98 -4.48 -17.43
CA PHE A 59 -14.04 -3.38 -17.48
C PHE A 59 -14.52 -2.24 -16.60
N ILE A 60 -13.68 -1.78 -15.69
CA ILE A 60 -13.92 -0.60 -14.85
C ILE A 60 -12.71 0.32 -14.82
N VAL A 61 -12.97 1.62 -14.64
CA VAL A 61 -11.93 2.63 -14.39
C VAL A 61 -12.23 3.32 -13.07
N LYS A 62 -11.23 3.42 -12.21
CA LYS A 62 -11.27 4.16 -10.95
C LYS A 62 -10.31 5.33 -11.02
N LYS A 63 -10.67 6.47 -10.44
CA LYS A 63 -9.87 7.71 -10.48
C LYS A 63 -9.81 8.36 -9.10
N GLY A 64 -8.68 9.02 -8.82
CA GLY A 64 -8.49 9.77 -7.58
C GLY A 64 -8.76 8.92 -6.34
N ASN A 65 -9.55 9.43 -5.40
CA ASN A 65 -9.81 8.74 -4.14
C ASN A 65 -10.65 7.46 -4.30
N ASP A 66 -11.44 7.32 -5.38
CA ASP A 66 -12.23 6.11 -5.65
C ASP A 66 -11.38 4.88 -5.95
N VAL A 67 -10.08 5.08 -6.22
CA VAL A 67 -9.12 3.98 -6.39
C VAL A 67 -8.99 3.17 -5.10
N TYR A 68 -9.00 3.82 -3.94
CA TYR A 68 -8.74 3.21 -2.63
C TYR A 68 -9.99 2.53 -2.05
N ASP A 69 -10.63 1.65 -2.84
CA ASP A 69 -11.73 0.78 -2.43
C ASP A 69 -11.21 -0.54 -1.81
N ASP A 70 -12.14 -1.39 -1.36
CA ASP A 70 -11.81 -2.65 -0.66
C ASP A 70 -10.86 -3.55 -1.46
N PHE A 71 -11.03 -3.64 -2.80
CA PHE A 71 -10.13 -4.43 -3.64
C PHE A 71 -8.70 -3.88 -3.61
N TYR A 72 -8.52 -2.60 -3.96
CA TYR A 72 -7.19 -2.00 -4.05
C TYR A 72 -6.48 -1.98 -2.70
N CYS A 73 -7.22 -1.63 -1.63
CA CYS A 73 -6.66 -1.62 -0.28
C CYS A 73 -6.24 -3.02 0.19
N SER A 74 -6.93 -4.09 -0.23
CA SER A 74 -6.58 -5.47 0.15
C SER A 74 -5.23 -5.94 -0.41
N ILE A 75 -4.83 -5.43 -1.59
CA ILE A 75 -3.58 -5.79 -2.28
C ILE A 75 -2.51 -4.71 -2.18
N TYR A 76 -2.80 -3.59 -1.50
CA TYR A 76 -1.93 -2.42 -1.49
C TYR A 76 -0.53 -2.75 -0.94
N ASP A 77 -0.45 -3.52 0.13
CA ASP A 77 0.84 -3.90 0.71
C ASP A 77 1.65 -4.80 -0.22
N ASP A 78 1.01 -5.71 -0.96
CA ASP A 78 1.68 -6.53 -1.97
C ASP A 78 2.31 -5.69 -3.09
N LEU A 79 1.79 -4.48 -3.31
CA LEU A 79 2.30 -3.56 -4.34
C LEU A 79 3.42 -2.67 -3.82
N VAL A 80 3.26 -2.08 -2.62
CA VAL A 80 4.08 -0.92 -2.21
C VAL A 80 4.77 -1.07 -0.85
N PHE A 81 4.36 -2.02 0.00
CA PHE A 81 4.94 -2.16 1.33
C PHE A 81 6.37 -2.71 1.25
N ASP A 82 7.25 -2.13 2.04
CA ASP A 82 8.66 -2.51 2.15
C ASP A 82 9.11 -2.37 3.61
N ASP A 83 9.35 -3.52 4.24
CA ASP A 83 9.81 -3.61 5.63
C ASP A 83 11.10 -2.83 5.88
N THR A 84 12.05 -2.88 4.91
CA THR A 84 13.36 -2.21 5.02
C THR A 84 13.17 -0.71 5.05
N LYS A 85 12.34 -0.16 4.14
CA LYS A 85 11.98 1.25 4.10
C LYS A 85 11.24 1.67 5.36
N ASN A 86 10.22 0.90 5.76
CA ASN A 86 9.41 1.21 6.94
C ASN A 86 10.25 1.27 8.23
N ASN A 87 11.15 0.31 8.42
CA ASN A 87 12.09 0.29 9.54
C ASN A 87 13.09 1.46 9.49
N TYR A 88 13.60 1.79 8.30
CA TYR A 88 14.48 2.95 8.10
C TYR A 88 13.79 4.25 8.48
N GLU A 89 12.56 4.46 8.02
CA GLU A 89 11.72 5.61 8.37
C GLU A 89 11.54 5.70 9.88
N VAL A 90 11.12 4.63 10.55
CA VAL A 90 10.94 4.60 12.01
C VAL A 90 12.21 4.96 12.77
N VAL A 91 13.37 4.44 12.36
CA VAL A 91 14.66 4.75 13.01
C VAL A 91 14.96 6.26 12.90
N HIS A 92 14.78 6.85 11.71
CA HIS A 92 15.08 8.27 11.51
C HIS A 92 14.03 9.19 12.12
N LEU A 93 12.77 8.80 12.14
CA LEU A 93 11.69 9.51 12.83
C LEU A 93 11.96 9.57 14.35
N LYS A 94 12.52 8.51 14.94
CA LYS A 94 12.95 8.51 16.36
C LYS A 94 14.23 9.33 16.57
N ARG A 95 15.30 9.09 15.78
CA ARG A 95 16.62 9.72 16.04
C ARG A 95 16.65 11.20 15.68
N THR A 96 16.18 11.56 14.48
CA THR A 96 16.24 12.93 13.93
C THR A 96 14.96 13.69 14.28
N GLY A 97 13.80 13.04 14.19
CA GLY A 97 12.52 13.61 14.55
C GLY A 97 12.38 13.85 16.06
N GLY A 98 12.98 12.99 16.89
CA GLY A 98 12.88 13.08 18.34
C GLY A 98 11.63 12.36 18.90
N ILE A 99 10.97 11.53 18.10
CA ILE A 99 9.79 10.77 18.53
C ILE A 99 10.17 9.80 19.65
N ASN A 100 9.48 9.90 20.79
CA ASN A 100 9.68 9.09 21.98
C ASN A 100 8.34 8.85 22.70
N GLU A 101 8.34 8.16 23.85
CA GLU A 101 7.14 7.80 24.60
C GLU A 101 6.28 8.98 25.08
N LYS A 102 6.86 10.21 25.16
CA LYS A 102 6.12 11.44 25.48
C LYS A 102 5.48 12.09 24.26
N SER A 103 5.78 11.60 23.07
CA SER A 103 5.28 12.14 21.81
C SER A 103 3.82 11.76 21.58
N THR A 104 3.10 12.67 20.93
CA THR A 104 1.81 12.38 20.27
C THR A 104 2.04 12.51 18.79
N VAL A 105 1.95 11.40 18.05
CA VAL A 105 2.22 11.31 16.63
C VAL A 105 0.90 11.23 15.86
N LEU A 106 0.76 12.04 14.83
CA LEU A 106 -0.32 11.96 13.86
C LEU A 106 0.25 11.53 12.50
N ASP A 107 -0.24 10.41 11.97
CA ASP A 107 0.14 9.88 10.66
C ASP A 107 -0.94 10.23 9.64
N ILE A 108 -0.61 11.13 8.69
CA ILE A 108 -1.53 11.59 7.65
C ILE A 108 -1.32 10.78 6.37
N GLY A 109 -2.42 10.20 5.86
CA GLY A 109 -2.38 9.19 4.81
C GLY A 109 -1.79 7.89 5.32
N CYS A 110 -2.26 7.48 6.52
CA CYS A 110 -1.70 6.34 7.26
C CYS A 110 -1.89 4.98 6.55
N GLY A 111 -2.74 4.91 5.52
CA GLY A 111 -3.05 3.68 4.80
C GLY A 111 -3.49 2.56 5.75
N ARG A 112 -2.81 1.42 5.70
CA ARG A 112 -3.08 0.28 6.58
C ARG A 112 -2.53 0.41 8.00
N GLY A 113 -1.92 1.55 8.36
CA GLY A 113 -1.58 1.91 9.74
C GLY A 113 -0.28 1.33 10.28
N HIS A 114 0.65 0.91 9.44
CA HIS A 114 1.91 0.27 9.87
C HIS A 114 2.73 1.12 10.84
N HIS A 115 2.92 2.42 10.57
CA HIS A 115 3.64 3.33 11.46
C HIS A 115 2.88 3.53 12.79
N VAL A 116 1.56 3.75 12.72
CA VAL A 116 0.72 3.90 13.92
C VAL A 116 0.78 2.66 14.81
N GLY A 117 0.63 1.46 14.20
CA GLY A 117 0.73 0.20 14.92
C GLY A 117 2.11 -0.02 15.55
N HIS A 118 3.19 0.33 14.82
CA HIS A 118 4.55 0.25 15.35
C HIS A 118 4.73 1.17 16.56
N TYR A 119 4.31 2.44 16.48
CA TYR A 119 4.47 3.41 17.53
C TYR A 119 3.68 3.00 18.79
N ASN A 120 2.41 2.64 18.64
CA ASN A 120 1.58 2.23 19.77
C ASN A 120 2.12 0.97 20.47
N LYS A 121 2.66 -0.01 19.73
CA LYS A 121 3.36 -1.18 20.30
C LYS A 121 4.61 -0.81 21.11
N THR A 122 5.25 0.32 20.79
CA THR A 122 6.47 0.80 21.49
C THR A 122 6.19 1.88 22.53
N GLY A 123 4.93 2.07 22.94
CA GLY A 123 4.52 3.01 24.00
C GLY A 123 4.40 4.47 23.55
N VAL A 124 4.56 4.76 22.25
CA VAL A 124 4.35 6.11 21.71
C VAL A 124 2.88 6.26 21.33
N LYS A 125 2.23 7.32 21.79
CA LYS A 125 0.84 7.62 21.39
C LYS A 125 0.80 8.03 19.93
N ALA A 126 0.16 7.21 19.08
CA ALA A 126 0.01 7.50 17.65
C ALA A 126 -1.44 7.31 17.20
N GLU A 127 -1.87 8.16 16.27
CA GLU A 127 -3.18 8.13 15.61
C GLU A 127 -3.01 8.30 14.11
N GLY A 128 -3.82 7.58 13.32
CA GLY A 128 -3.80 7.62 11.87
C GLY A 128 -5.01 8.34 11.28
N LEU A 129 -4.77 9.18 10.26
CA LEU A 129 -5.79 9.79 9.42
C LEU A 129 -5.61 9.30 7.98
N ASP A 130 -6.68 8.82 7.36
CA ASP A 130 -6.70 8.50 5.93
C ASP A 130 -8.07 8.86 5.34
N ILE A 131 -8.06 9.29 4.09
CA ILE A 131 -9.29 9.65 3.38
C ILE A 131 -10.11 8.42 2.98
N SER A 132 -9.48 7.24 2.88
CA SER A 132 -10.12 5.99 2.46
C SER A 132 -10.76 5.24 3.65
N PRO A 133 -12.09 5.06 3.65
CA PRO A 133 -12.74 4.20 4.64
C PRO A 133 -12.24 2.75 4.60
N SER A 134 -11.89 2.24 3.41
CA SER A 134 -11.39 0.87 3.23
C SER A 134 -10.00 0.69 3.84
N MET A 135 -9.09 1.68 3.70
CA MET A 135 -7.79 1.68 4.37
C MET A 135 -7.97 1.66 5.90
N ILE A 136 -8.80 2.57 6.42
CA ILE A 136 -9.05 2.64 7.88
C ILE A 136 -9.70 1.37 8.42
N LYS A 137 -10.60 0.75 7.66
CA LYS A 137 -11.18 -0.56 8.03
C LYS A 137 -10.11 -1.62 8.22
N LEU A 138 -9.17 -1.73 7.26
CA LEU A 138 -8.05 -2.69 7.34
C LEU A 138 -7.07 -2.33 8.46
N ALA A 139 -6.72 -1.05 8.63
CA ALA A 139 -5.85 -0.60 9.70
C ALA A 139 -6.40 -0.98 11.10
N LYS A 140 -7.71 -0.80 11.32
CA LYS A 140 -8.37 -1.20 12.58
C LYS A 140 -8.39 -2.72 12.78
N GLN A 141 -8.47 -3.50 11.71
CA GLN A 141 -8.39 -4.97 11.79
C GLN A 141 -6.97 -5.43 12.14
N GLU A 142 -5.95 -4.81 11.55
CA GLU A 142 -4.56 -5.20 11.73
C GLU A 142 -3.99 -4.70 13.07
N TYR A 143 -4.43 -3.53 13.53
CA TYR A 143 -3.99 -2.89 14.77
C TYR A 143 -5.18 -2.51 15.67
N PRO A 144 -5.93 -3.49 16.25
CA PRO A 144 -7.21 -3.25 16.94
C PRO A 144 -7.09 -2.37 18.19
N GLY A 145 -5.87 -2.21 18.73
CA GLY A 145 -5.61 -1.32 19.90
C GLY A 145 -5.23 0.12 19.52
N SER A 146 -5.18 0.45 18.23
CA SER A 146 -4.73 1.76 17.74
C SER A 146 -5.90 2.64 17.30
N SER A 147 -5.69 3.96 17.32
CA SER A 147 -6.70 4.96 16.89
C SER A 147 -6.53 5.30 15.42
N PHE A 148 -7.62 5.18 14.66
CA PHE A 148 -7.66 5.51 13.24
C PHE A 148 -8.96 6.24 12.90
N LYS A 149 -8.84 7.31 12.11
CA LYS A 149 -9.95 8.18 11.69
C LYS A 149 -10.00 8.28 10.17
N VAL A 150 -11.21 8.16 9.62
CA VAL A 150 -11.47 8.56 8.22
C VAL A 150 -11.60 10.07 8.17
N GLY A 151 -10.85 10.72 7.29
CA GLY A 151 -10.94 12.18 7.13
C GLY A 151 -9.98 12.72 6.07
N ASP A 152 -10.29 13.92 5.60
CA ASP A 152 -9.47 14.65 4.64
C ASP A 152 -8.48 15.56 5.39
N ALA A 153 -7.19 15.48 5.08
CA ALA A 153 -6.17 16.35 5.65
C ALA A 153 -6.37 17.84 5.31
N LEU A 154 -7.20 18.13 4.33
CA LEU A 154 -7.63 19.50 3.99
C LEU A 154 -8.79 20.01 4.84
N ASP A 155 -9.40 19.17 5.67
CA ASP A 155 -10.42 19.60 6.64
C ASP A 155 -9.75 19.93 7.98
N SER A 156 -9.69 21.24 8.32
CA SER A 156 -9.09 21.72 9.56
C SER A 156 -9.78 21.20 10.82
N SER A 157 -11.06 20.78 10.72
CA SER A 157 -11.82 20.24 11.83
C SER A 157 -11.44 18.81 12.23
N CYS A 158 -10.53 18.15 11.47
CA CYS A 158 -10.07 16.79 11.79
C CYS A 158 -9.40 16.71 13.16
N PHE A 159 -8.64 17.70 13.56
CA PHE A 159 -7.97 17.76 14.87
C PHE A 159 -8.05 19.16 15.47
N GLN A 160 -7.82 19.22 16.79
CA GLN A 160 -7.78 20.48 17.53
C GLN A 160 -6.42 21.15 17.34
N TYR A 161 -6.34 22.45 17.62
CA TYR A 161 -5.08 23.18 17.71
C TYR A 161 -4.17 22.55 18.74
N ASP A 162 -2.85 22.54 18.44
CA ASP A 162 -1.81 22.05 19.33
C ASP A 162 -2.01 20.59 19.81
N TYR A 163 -2.61 19.76 18.95
CA TYR A 163 -2.92 18.35 19.27
C TYR A 163 -1.68 17.47 19.30
N ALA A 164 -0.85 17.53 18.26
CA ALA A 164 0.27 16.62 18.04
C ALA A 164 1.63 17.28 18.32
N SER A 165 2.59 16.51 18.85
CA SER A 165 3.99 16.93 18.88
C SER A 165 4.71 16.62 17.57
N HIS A 166 4.24 15.61 16.84
CA HIS A 166 4.79 15.22 15.54
C HIS A 166 3.66 14.87 14.58
N ILE A 167 3.77 15.34 13.36
CA ILE A 167 2.94 14.92 12.22
C ILE A 167 3.87 14.26 11.21
N ILE A 168 3.51 13.10 10.72
CA ILE A 168 4.20 12.42 9.62
C ILE A 168 3.27 12.33 8.41
N CYS A 169 3.82 12.59 7.22
CA CYS A 169 3.13 12.44 5.94
C CYS A 169 4.11 11.78 4.98
N LEU A 170 4.05 10.46 4.90
CA LEU A 170 5.08 9.62 4.31
C LEU A 170 4.68 9.12 2.92
N TYR A 171 5.65 8.51 2.26
CA TYR A 171 5.54 7.99 0.91
C TYR A 171 4.99 9.05 -0.06
N PHE A 172 4.01 8.71 -0.90
CA PHE A 172 3.48 9.64 -1.91
C PHE A 172 2.25 10.43 -1.47
N THR A 173 1.86 10.37 -0.18
CA THR A 173 0.67 11.07 0.33
C THR A 173 0.68 12.56 0.00
N ILE A 174 1.80 13.26 0.20
CA ILE A 174 1.91 14.70 -0.10
C ILE A 174 1.63 15.02 -1.57
N TYR A 175 1.93 14.10 -2.48
CA TYR A 175 1.70 14.28 -3.91
C TYR A 175 0.26 14.00 -4.35
N SER A 176 -0.56 13.37 -3.52
CA SER A 176 -2.00 13.25 -3.76
C SER A 176 -2.77 14.52 -3.38
N ILE A 177 -2.14 15.43 -2.66
CA ILE A 177 -2.73 16.67 -2.15
C ILE A 177 -2.45 17.82 -3.13
N GLU A 178 -3.50 18.41 -3.72
CA GLU A 178 -3.38 19.54 -4.64
C GLU A 178 -3.06 20.84 -3.89
N ASP A 179 -3.88 21.21 -2.90
CA ASP A 179 -3.68 22.42 -2.08
C ASP A 179 -2.73 22.16 -0.91
N LYS A 180 -1.43 22.16 -1.20
CA LYS A 180 -0.38 21.97 -0.19
C LYS A 180 -0.29 23.12 0.81
N VAL A 181 -0.69 24.32 0.42
CA VAL A 181 -0.69 25.46 1.37
C VAL A 181 -1.73 25.24 2.45
N LYS A 182 -2.94 24.84 2.07
CA LYS A 182 -4.00 24.50 3.03
C LYS A 182 -3.60 23.30 3.91
N PHE A 183 -2.99 22.27 3.31
CA PHE A 183 -2.43 21.13 4.04
C PHE A 183 -1.40 21.57 5.09
N PHE A 184 -0.41 22.38 4.70
CA PHE A 184 0.60 22.87 5.64
C PHE A 184 0.00 23.74 6.73
N ARG A 185 -1.00 24.56 6.42
CA ARG A 185 -1.70 25.39 7.42
C ARG A 185 -2.40 24.50 8.45
N ASN A 186 -3.14 23.48 8.00
CA ASN A 186 -3.80 22.53 8.91
C ASN A 186 -2.75 21.79 9.79
N CYS A 187 -1.66 21.31 9.20
CA CYS A 187 -0.57 20.68 9.97
C CYS A 187 0.05 21.65 10.99
N PHE A 188 0.23 22.91 10.60
CA PHE A 188 0.78 23.94 11.50
C PHE A 188 -0.15 24.20 12.69
N ASP A 189 -1.44 24.28 12.44
CA ASP A 189 -2.46 24.50 13.47
C ASP A 189 -2.57 23.28 14.42
N TRP A 190 -2.49 22.08 13.90
CA TRP A 190 -2.56 20.84 14.70
C TRP A 190 -1.29 20.54 15.49
N LEU A 191 -0.14 21.08 15.08
CA LEU A 191 1.13 20.91 15.79
C LEU A 191 1.22 21.83 16.99
N LYS A 192 1.73 21.29 18.09
CA LYS A 192 2.16 22.08 19.27
C LYS A 192 3.31 23.02 18.87
N PRO A 193 3.48 24.17 19.58
CA PRO A 193 4.71 24.96 19.48
C PRO A 193 5.94 24.05 19.67
N GLY A 194 6.98 24.25 18.86
CA GLY A 194 8.17 23.39 18.82
C GLY A 194 7.97 22.03 18.18
N GLY A 195 6.73 21.68 17.77
CA GLY A 195 6.41 20.40 17.12
C GLY A 195 6.96 20.28 15.70
N LYS A 196 7.04 19.05 15.19
CA LYS A 196 7.65 18.75 13.89
C LYS A 196 6.68 18.12 12.91
N LEU A 197 6.69 18.60 11.67
CA LEU A 197 6.11 17.94 10.51
C LEU A 197 7.21 17.23 9.72
N ILE A 198 7.06 15.93 9.50
CA ILE A 198 7.99 15.17 8.68
C ILE A 198 7.29 14.76 7.38
N ILE A 199 7.85 15.17 6.25
CA ILE A 199 7.30 14.86 4.93
C ILE A 199 8.30 14.10 4.06
N HIS A 200 7.79 13.17 3.28
CA HIS A 200 8.58 12.44 2.29
C HIS A 200 8.49 13.18 0.94
N LEU A 201 9.63 13.61 0.42
CA LEU A 201 9.72 14.24 -0.90
C LEU A 201 10.70 13.51 -1.80
N VAL A 202 10.42 13.52 -3.10
CA VAL A 202 11.28 12.91 -4.13
C VAL A 202 11.85 13.95 -5.09
N ASN A 203 13.01 13.68 -5.65
CA ASN A 203 13.44 14.39 -6.86
C ASN A 203 12.63 13.81 -8.03
N ARG A 204 11.61 14.55 -8.48
CA ARG A 204 10.64 14.10 -9.48
C ARG A 204 11.25 13.63 -10.79
N ASP A 205 12.43 14.15 -11.14
CA ASP A 205 13.09 13.84 -12.41
C ASP A 205 13.97 12.59 -12.32
N LYS A 206 14.37 12.19 -11.08
CA LYS A 206 15.41 11.18 -10.86
C LYS A 206 14.97 9.96 -10.06
N PHE A 207 13.93 10.07 -9.21
CA PHE A 207 13.50 8.95 -8.40
C PHE A 207 13.03 7.76 -9.27
N ASP A 208 13.15 6.56 -8.73
CA ASP A 208 12.67 5.36 -9.39
C ASP A 208 11.16 5.19 -9.16
N PRO A 209 10.30 5.26 -10.22
CA PRO A 209 8.87 5.04 -10.09
C PRO A 209 8.48 3.56 -10.20
N ILE A 210 9.44 2.65 -10.38
CA ILE A 210 9.18 1.21 -10.44
C ILE A 210 8.80 0.71 -9.05
N LEU A 211 7.70 -0.02 -8.96
CA LEU A 211 7.28 -0.61 -7.69
C LEU A 211 8.23 -1.73 -7.25
N ASN A 212 8.47 -1.84 -5.95
CA ASN A 212 9.34 -2.86 -5.37
C ASN A 212 8.92 -4.28 -5.76
N SER A 213 7.62 -4.55 -5.83
CA SER A 213 7.07 -5.83 -6.28
C SER A 213 7.45 -6.20 -7.72
N ALA A 214 7.84 -5.22 -8.55
CA ALA A 214 8.30 -5.43 -9.92
C ALA A 214 9.83 -5.64 -10.01
N ASN A 215 10.56 -5.44 -8.92
CA ASN A 215 12.02 -5.59 -8.87
C ASN A 215 12.43 -6.77 -7.97
N PRO A 216 12.48 -8.01 -8.51
CA PRO A 216 12.78 -9.21 -7.72
C PRO A 216 14.24 -9.26 -7.22
N LEU A 217 15.11 -8.44 -7.78
CA LEU A 217 16.53 -8.33 -7.40
C LEU A 217 16.73 -7.00 -6.66
N THR A 218 16.38 -6.97 -5.39
CA THR A 218 16.51 -5.77 -4.53
C THR A 218 17.94 -5.21 -4.43
N LEU A 219 18.96 -6.01 -4.76
CA LEU A 219 20.35 -5.58 -4.74
C LEU A 219 20.80 -4.79 -5.97
N VAL A 220 20.02 -4.78 -7.05
CA VAL A 220 20.39 -4.15 -8.32
C VAL A 220 19.25 -3.27 -8.82
N ASN A 221 19.44 -1.96 -8.74
CA ASN A 221 18.48 -1.01 -9.31
C ASN A 221 18.63 -0.96 -10.83
N ALA A 222 17.61 -1.42 -11.55
CA ALA A 222 17.57 -1.46 -13.01
C ALA A 222 17.72 -0.06 -13.65
N GLN A 223 17.28 1.01 -12.96
CA GLN A 223 17.43 2.40 -13.44
C GLN A 223 18.89 2.77 -13.70
N LYS A 224 19.84 2.26 -12.90
CA LYS A 224 21.29 2.58 -13.03
C LYS A 224 21.87 2.11 -14.37
N TYR A 225 21.28 1.11 -14.98
CA TYR A 225 21.77 0.50 -16.23
C TYR A 225 20.93 0.87 -17.44
N ALA A 226 19.80 1.52 -17.23
CA ALA A 226 18.91 1.93 -18.30
C ALA A 226 19.44 3.18 -19.02
N LYS A 227 19.42 3.21 -20.35
CA LYS A 227 19.73 4.41 -21.15
C LYS A 227 18.70 5.51 -20.96
N GLU A 228 17.45 5.12 -20.73
CA GLU A 228 16.31 5.99 -20.48
C GLU A 228 15.63 5.58 -19.17
N ARG A 229 14.98 6.54 -18.50
CA ARG A 229 14.26 6.29 -17.27
C ARG A 229 13.18 5.23 -17.47
N LEU A 230 13.24 4.15 -16.69
CA LEU A 230 12.22 3.12 -16.65
C LEU A 230 10.98 3.68 -15.91
N THR A 231 9.83 3.60 -16.54
CA THR A 231 8.57 4.13 -16.00
C THR A 231 7.43 3.13 -16.02
N LYS A 232 7.72 1.88 -16.41
CA LYS A 232 6.71 0.82 -16.55
C LYS A 232 7.07 -0.37 -15.68
N SER A 233 6.09 -0.81 -14.88
CA SER A 233 6.16 -2.03 -14.08
C SER A 233 5.21 -3.08 -14.63
N VAL A 234 5.65 -4.34 -14.67
CA VAL A 234 4.80 -5.49 -15.01
C VAL A 234 5.09 -6.60 -14.00
N VAL A 235 4.06 -6.99 -13.26
CA VAL A 235 4.17 -8.04 -12.24
C VAL A 235 3.08 -9.08 -12.47
N LYS A 236 3.45 -10.35 -12.47
CA LYS A 236 2.49 -11.44 -12.47
C LYS A 236 2.29 -11.93 -11.05
N PHE A 237 1.21 -11.49 -10.42
CA PHE A 237 0.73 -12.03 -9.16
C PHE A 237 0.06 -13.39 -9.36
N LYS A 238 -0.24 -14.10 -8.28
CA LYS A 238 -0.85 -15.43 -8.32
C LYS A 238 -2.15 -15.46 -9.13
N ASP A 239 -3.00 -14.45 -8.96
CA ASP A 239 -4.36 -14.45 -9.47
C ASP A 239 -4.64 -13.38 -10.53
N PHE A 240 -3.70 -12.45 -10.76
CA PHE A 240 -3.85 -11.38 -11.74
C PHE A 240 -2.52 -10.91 -12.34
N LEU A 241 -2.60 -10.31 -13.51
CA LEU A 241 -1.50 -9.57 -14.13
C LEU A 241 -1.64 -8.08 -13.80
N TYR A 242 -0.62 -7.53 -13.15
CA TYR A 242 -0.50 -6.11 -12.84
C TYR A 242 0.42 -5.41 -13.84
N LYS A 243 0.02 -4.21 -14.26
CA LYS A 243 0.87 -3.30 -15.03
C LYS A 243 0.71 -1.90 -14.49
N ALA A 244 1.80 -1.17 -14.36
CA ALA A 244 1.79 0.24 -14.02
C ALA A 244 2.61 1.05 -15.01
N THR A 245 2.25 2.32 -15.16
CA THR A 245 2.99 3.28 -15.99
C THR A 245 2.97 4.64 -15.30
N PHE A 246 4.14 5.18 -15.05
CA PHE A 246 4.33 6.53 -14.54
C PHE A 246 4.62 7.48 -15.70
N VAL A 247 3.83 8.53 -15.86
CA VAL A 247 3.96 9.53 -16.93
C VAL A 247 4.15 10.90 -16.29
N PRO A 248 5.38 11.46 -16.28
CA PRO A 248 5.62 12.79 -15.78
C PRO A 248 5.03 13.85 -16.72
N ASP A 249 4.46 14.90 -16.13
CA ASP A 249 3.99 16.12 -16.79
C ASP A 249 4.62 17.32 -16.06
N ASN A 250 5.87 17.57 -16.38
CA ASN A 250 6.67 18.57 -15.67
C ASN A 250 6.24 20.01 -15.99
N GLU A 251 5.56 20.23 -17.12
CA GLU A 251 5.03 21.54 -17.49
C GLU A 251 3.89 21.99 -16.58
N ASN A 252 3.10 21.02 -16.10
CA ASN A 252 1.97 21.28 -15.21
C ASN A 252 2.25 20.88 -13.75
N ASP A 253 3.50 20.59 -13.40
CA ASP A 253 3.89 20.10 -12.06
C ASP A 253 3.09 18.87 -11.60
N LYS A 254 2.78 17.98 -12.53
CA LYS A 254 1.99 16.78 -12.29
C LYS A 254 2.70 15.53 -12.78
N ALA A 255 2.19 14.40 -12.35
CA ALA A 255 2.44 13.11 -12.97
C ALA A 255 1.16 12.28 -12.97
N HIS A 256 1.01 11.44 -13.97
CA HIS A 256 -0.07 10.48 -14.06
C HIS A 256 0.48 9.09 -13.78
N PHE A 257 -0.14 8.39 -12.84
CA PHE A 257 0.19 7.00 -12.56
C PHE A 257 -0.99 6.13 -12.93
N TYR A 258 -0.81 5.32 -13.95
CA TYR A 258 -1.81 4.43 -14.52
C TYR A 258 -1.51 3.01 -14.08
N GLU A 259 -2.51 2.34 -13.53
CA GLU A 259 -2.42 0.93 -13.18
C GLU A 259 -3.46 0.11 -13.93
N SER A 260 -3.17 -1.15 -14.18
CA SER A 260 -4.09 -2.10 -14.80
C SER A 260 -3.96 -3.46 -14.13
N PHE A 261 -5.09 -4.00 -13.72
CA PHE A 261 -5.23 -5.33 -13.11
C PHE A 261 -6.08 -6.19 -14.05
N LYS A 262 -5.53 -7.29 -14.51
CA LYS A 262 -6.26 -8.26 -15.34
C LYS A 262 -6.36 -9.58 -14.57
N ASP A 263 -7.57 -9.91 -14.15
CA ASP A 263 -7.87 -11.14 -13.44
C ASP A 263 -7.72 -12.38 -14.32
N ASP A 264 -7.09 -13.42 -13.80
CA ASP A 264 -6.84 -14.66 -14.55
C ASP A 264 -8.07 -15.52 -14.71
N ALA A 265 -8.94 -15.54 -13.72
CA ALA A 265 -10.11 -16.40 -13.70
C ALA A 265 -11.26 -15.81 -14.52
N THR A 266 -11.63 -14.57 -14.21
CA THR A 266 -12.78 -13.87 -14.81
C THR A 266 -12.44 -13.15 -16.10
N LYS A 267 -11.12 -12.88 -16.35
CA LYS A 267 -10.61 -12.00 -17.42
C LYS A 267 -11.09 -10.54 -17.31
N ASN A 268 -11.68 -10.19 -16.19
CA ASN A 268 -12.06 -8.82 -15.88
C ASN A 268 -10.82 -7.92 -15.83
N THR A 269 -10.99 -6.66 -16.24
CA THR A 269 -9.92 -5.69 -16.22
C THR A 269 -10.36 -4.47 -15.43
N ARG A 270 -9.53 -4.09 -14.45
CA ARG A 270 -9.65 -2.84 -13.72
C ARG A 270 -8.49 -1.93 -14.12
N LYS A 271 -8.76 -0.65 -14.32
CA LYS A 271 -7.77 0.41 -14.45
C LYS A 271 -7.92 1.42 -13.34
N ASN A 272 -6.81 1.86 -12.80
CA ASN A 272 -6.72 2.97 -11.88
C ASN A 272 -5.96 4.12 -12.53
N GLU A 273 -6.41 5.34 -12.28
CA GLU A 273 -5.76 6.57 -12.73
C GLU A 273 -5.53 7.48 -11.51
N HIS A 274 -4.26 7.69 -11.16
CA HIS A 274 -3.86 8.63 -10.12
C HIS A 274 -3.28 9.89 -10.75
N ILE A 275 -3.63 11.03 -10.21
CA ILE A 275 -2.99 12.31 -10.50
C ILE A 275 -2.11 12.64 -9.28
N LEU A 276 -0.83 12.85 -9.52
CA LEU A 276 0.13 13.25 -8.51
C LEU A 276 0.52 14.71 -8.80
N TYR A 277 0.34 15.59 -7.81
CA TYR A 277 0.73 17.00 -7.88
C TYR A 277 2.20 17.11 -7.45
N MET A 278 3.10 17.01 -8.45
CA MET A 278 4.53 16.80 -8.25
C MET A 278 5.35 18.06 -8.50
N GLU A 279 5.05 19.11 -7.76
CA GLU A 279 5.92 20.29 -7.75
C GLU A 279 7.33 19.93 -7.28
N SER A 280 8.30 20.79 -7.58
CA SER A 280 9.67 20.56 -7.12
C SER A 280 9.77 20.56 -5.58
N GLN A 281 10.77 19.86 -5.04
CA GLN A 281 11.03 19.90 -3.59
C GLN A 281 11.16 21.35 -3.07
N LYS A 282 11.82 22.21 -3.85
CA LYS A 282 11.99 23.63 -3.52
C LYS A 282 10.66 24.35 -3.39
N ASP A 283 9.74 24.12 -4.32
CA ASP A 283 8.44 24.79 -4.34
C ASP A 283 7.55 24.30 -3.18
N ILE A 284 7.54 22.99 -2.91
CA ILE A 284 6.84 22.42 -1.77
C ILE A 284 7.37 22.99 -0.44
N LEU A 285 8.69 23.04 -0.28
CA LEU A 285 9.32 23.60 0.93
C LEU A 285 9.09 25.11 1.05
N THR A 286 9.01 25.84 -0.07
CA THR A 286 8.67 27.25 -0.08
C THR A 286 7.23 27.48 0.41
N LYS A 287 6.29 26.64 0.01
CA LYS A 287 4.91 26.66 0.51
C LYS A 287 4.85 26.36 2.01
N ALA A 288 5.58 25.37 2.50
CA ALA A 288 5.68 25.10 3.94
C ALA A 288 6.25 26.30 4.71
N LYS A 289 7.33 26.91 4.20
CA LYS A 289 7.93 28.12 4.78
C LYS A 289 6.97 29.31 4.81
N SER A 290 6.14 29.49 3.78
CA SER A 290 5.15 30.59 3.73
C SER A 290 4.06 30.48 4.80
N VAL A 291 3.83 29.28 5.34
CA VAL A 291 2.93 29.03 6.46
C VAL A 291 3.60 29.26 7.83
N GLY A 292 4.93 29.27 7.89
CA GLY A 292 5.68 29.50 9.11
C GLY A 292 6.62 28.36 9.52
N PHE A 293 6.65 27.26 8.78
CA PHE A 293 7.59 26.16 9.07
C PHE A 293 9.02 26.55 8.81
N ILE A 294 9.94 26.09 9.67
CA ILE A 294 11.38 26.20 9.52
C ILE A 294 11.94 24.81 9.18
N MET A 295 12.80 24.74 8.17
CA MET A 295 13.47 23.48 7.84
C MET A 295 14.52 23.17 8.92
N ASP A 296 14.36 22.06 9.63
CA ASP A 296 15.27 21.58 10.67
C ASP A 296 16.35 20.67 10.09
N SER A 297 15.95 19.60 9.39
CA SER A 297 16.89 18.62 8.86
C SER A 297 16.32 17.88 7.65
N LYS A 298 17.21 17.09 7.00
CA LYS A 298 16.90 16.27 5.82
C LYS A 298 17.65 14.95 5.91
N ILE A 299 16.97 13.85 5.67
CA ILE A 299 17.55 12.51 5.59
C ILE A 299 17.42 11.98 4.16
N ASP A 300 18.51 11.47 3.60
CA ASP A 300 18.52 10.76 2.32
C ASP A 300 18.11 9.30 2.55
N MET A 301 17.19 8.80 1.74
CA MET A 301 16.68 7.44 1.87
C MET A 301 17.50 6.40 1.07
N VAL A 302 18.66 6.78 0.55
CA VAL A 302 19.57 5.86 -0.16
C VAL A 302 19.97 4.66 0.71
N GLY A 303 20.01 4.83 2.03
CA GLY A 303 20.33 3.76 2.99
C GLY A 303 19.31 2.62 3.01
N CYS A 304 18.09 2.84 2.54
CA CYS A 304 17.07 1.80 2.33
C CYS A 304 16.78 1.58 0.84
N GLN A 305 17.69 1.98 -0.06
CA GLN A 305 17.62 1.82 -1.53
C GLN A 305 16.59 2.70 -2.24
N TYR A 306 16.05 3.72 -1.56
CA TYR A 306 15.16 4.72 -2.15
C TYR A 306 15.97 5.94 -2.59
N GLU A 307 16.73 5.80 -3.70
CA GLU A 307 17.55 6.89 -4.25
C GLU A 307 16.69 8.06 -4.71
N TYR A 308 17.23 9.28 -4.50
CA TYR A 308 16.55 10.54 -4.84
C TYR A 308 15.23 10.77 -4.09
N GLN A 309 15.06 10.11 -2.94
CA GLN A 309 13.93 10.25 -2.03
C GLN A 309 14.43 10.67 -0.66
N TYR A 310 13.69 11.52 0.03
CA TYR A 310 14.17 12.23 1.21
C TYR A 310 13.06 12.40 2.24
N LEU A 311 13.41 12.30 3.53
CA LEU A 311 12.58 12.77 4.64
C LEU A 311 13.02 14.19 5.01
N TYR A 312 12.11 15.14 4.95
CA TYR A 312 12.32 16.52 5.41
C TYR A 312 11.63 16.73 6.74
N PHE A 313 12.37 17.29 7.68
CA PHE A 313 11.90 17.61 9.03
C PHE A 313 11.68 19.11 9.10
N LEU A 314 10.43 19.51 9.29
CA LEU A 314 10.00 20.91 9.34
C LEU A 314 9.48 21.19 10.75
N GLN A 315 9.95 22.26 11.37
CA GLN A 315 9.60 22.62 12.75
C GLN A 315 8.63 23.79 12.76
N LYS A 316 7.58 23.70 13.57
CA LYS A 316 6.77 24.84 14.01
C LYS A 316 7.59 25.59 15.07
N PRO A 317 7.83 26.90 14.95
CA PRO A 317 8.47 27.69 16.01
C PRO A 317 7.76 27.57 17.35
N GLU A 318 8.50 27.89 18.45
CA GLU A 318 7.92 27.95 19.80
C GLU A 318 6.99 29.15 19.97
#